data_f69d7a5f85701c862f44a917c9b3157c
#
_entry.id   f69d7a5f85701c862f44a917c9b3157c
#
_cell.length_a   1.000
_cell.length_b   1.000
_cell.length_c   1.000
_cell.angle_alpha   90.00
_cell.angle_beta   90.00
_cell.angle_gamma   90.00
#
_symmetry.space_group_name_H-M   'P 1'
#
loop_
_entity.id
_entity.type
_entity.pdbx_description
1 polymer ?
#
loop_
_entity_poly.entity_id
_entity_poly.type
_entity_poly.pdbx_seq_one_letter_code
_entity_poly.pdbx_strand_id
1 'polypeptide(L)'
;MTTGQFQMNVEQQNQLSEEITVLELKINGLQLHLNNLQNQPPTADVSLEGATTDEIIKQAQQAVNKQQEALARQTESEAIERSLKVFRSQLTEKRDTLQISKRSSEFERLKHKAVEFNALVDEAIARFDEMREISREISSREHTFLVVSAEIREMAYASIHDSIIRVRRRVDVKRES
;
A
#
# COMPACT_ATOMS: atom_id res chain seq x y z
N MET A 1 -4.89 13.43 20.87
CA MET A 1 -4.94 11.98 20.56
C MET A 1 -3.60 11.63 19.91
N THR A 2 -2.71 11.00 20.66
CA THR A 2 -1.38 10.57 20.21
C THR A 2 -1.57 9.43 19.22
N THR A 3 -1.45 9.71 17.94
CA THR A 3 -1.31 8.70 16.89
C THR A 3 0.04 7.99 17.15
N GLY A 4 -0.02 6.89 17.89
CA GLY A 4 1.11 5.98 18.02
C GLY A 4 1.52 5.58 16.61
N GLN A 5 2.66 6.10 16.17
CA GLN A 5 3.24 5.73 14.87
C GLN A 5 3.56 4.25 14.92
N PHE A 6 2.73 3.46 14.25
CA PHE A 6 2.97 2.04 14.02
C PHE A 6 4.08 1.93 12.97
N GLN A 7 5.32 2.14 13.40
CA GLN A 7 6.49 1.87 12.55
C GLN A 7 6.76 0.37 12.60
N MET A 8 6.27 -0.34 11.60
CA MET A 8 6.70 -1.72 11.38
C MET A 8 8.13 -1.70 10.82
N ASN A 9 9.00 -2.55 11.37
CA ASN A 9 10.31 -2.76 10.81
C ASN A 9 10.23 -3.55 9.48
N VAL A 10 11.33 -3.62 8.73
CA VAL A 10 11.38 -4.29 7.41
C VAL A 10 11.01 -5.77 7.53
N GLU A 11 11.40 -6.42 8.61
CA GLU A 11 11.10 -7.83 8.85
C GLU A 11 9.61 -8.07 9.06
N GLN A 12 8.95 -7.22 9.83
CA GLN A 12 7.49 -7.25 10.01
C GLN A 12 6.72 -6.97 8.71
N GLN A 13 7.24 -6.06 7.86
CA GLN A 13 6.65 -5.82 6.54
C GLN A 13 6.80 -7.03 5.61
N ASN A 14 7.93 -7.74 5.67
CA ASN A 14 8.16 -8.95 4.91
C ASN A 14 7.24 -10.08 5.38
N GLN A 15 7.12 -10.30 6.69
CA GLN A 15 6.20 -11.28 7.27
C GLN A 15 4.75 -11.00 6.85
N LEU A 16 4.32 -9.74 6.93
CA LEU A 16 2.97 -9.36 6.51
C LEU A 16 2.75 -9.58 5.00
N SER A 17 3.78 -9.35 4.18
CA SER A 17 3.73 -9.64 2.73
C SER A 17 3.60 -11.14 2.44
N GLU A 18 4.31 -11.99 3.19
CA GLU A 18 4.18 -13.44 3.10
C GLU A 18 2.80 -13.93 3.52
N GLU A 19 2.25 -13.39 4.61
CA GLU A 19 0.89 -13.70 5.07
C GLU A 19 -0.17 -13.30 4.04
N ILE A 20 -0.01 -12.16 3.38
CA ILE A 20 -0.87 -11.72 2.27
C ILE A 20 -0.82 -12.75 1.14
N THR A 21 0.37 -13.18 0.74
CA THR A 21 0.54 -14.18 -0.33
C THR A 21 -0.13 -15.51 0.03
N VAL A 22 -0.01 -15.96 1.28
CA VAL A 22 -0.67 -17.18 1.77
C VAL A 22 -2.20 -17.05 1.74
N LEU A 23 -2.74 -15.88 2.13
CA LEU A 23 -4.18 -15.63 2.07
C LEU A 23 -4.69 -15.61 0.62
N GLU A 24 -3.95 -15.01 -0.31
CA GLU A 24 -4.29 -15.00 -1.72
C GLU A 24 -4.35 -16.42 -2.31
N LEU A 25 -3.37 -17.25 -1.98
CA LEU A 25 -3.38 -18.67 -2.40
C LEU A 25 -4.58 -19.43 -1.84
N LYS A 26 -4.94 -19.23 -0.55
CA LYS A 26 -6.12 -19.84 0.05
C LYS A 26 -7.41 -19.37 -0.63
N ILE A 27 -7.55 -18.08 -0.90
CA ILE A 27 -8.71 -17.51 -1.58
C ILE A 27 -8.84 -18.12 -2.99
N ASN A 28 -7.75 -18.19 -3.74
CA ASN A 28 -7.75 -18.75 -5.08
C ASN A 28 -8.11 -20.24 -5.08
N GLY A 29 -7.57 -21.02 -4.12
CA GLY A 29 -7.91 -22.43 -3.96
C GLY A 29 -9.39 -22.66 -3.63
N LEU A 30 -9.95 -21.88 -2.71
CA LEU A 30 -11.38 -21.96 -2.35
C LEU A 30 -12.28 -21.50 -3.51
N GLN A 31 -11.87 -20.47 -4.25
CA GLN A 31 -12.64 -20.00 -5.41
C GLN A 31 -12.68 -21.06 -6.52
N LEU A 32 -11.56 -21.74 -6.77
CA LEU A 32 -11.50 -22.83 -7.73
C LEU A 32 -12.40 -24.01 -7.29
N HIS A 33 -12.38 -24.35 -6.00
CA HIS A 33 -13.22 -25.42 -5.45
C HIS A 33 -14.70 -25.05 -5.56
N LEU A 34 -15.09 -23.83 -5.21
CA LEU A 34 -16.45 -23.32 -5.38
C LEU A 34 -16.92 -23.41 -6.83
N ASN A 35 -16.10 -22.98 -7.78
CA ASN A 35 -16.41 -23.04 -9.19
C ASN A 35 -16.61 -24.50 -9.67
N ASN A 36 -15.80 -25.43 -9.15
CA ASN A 36 -15.94 -26.85 -9.48
C ASN A 36 -17.26 -27.44 -8.93
N LEU A 37 -17.68 -27.05 -7.72
CA LEU A 37 -18.97 -27.46 -7.16
C LEU A 37 -20.15 -26.91 -7.96
N GLN A 38 -20.07 -25.65 -8.40
CA GLN A 38 -21.14 -25.00 -9.16
C GLN A 38 -21.25 -25.51 -10.60
N ASN A 39 -20.15 -25.93 -11.21
CA ASN A 39 -20.12 -26.42 -12.60
C ASN A 39 -20.47 -27.92 -12.74
N GLN A 40 -20.78 -28.63 -11.65
CA GLN A 40 -21.24 -29.99 -11.76
C GLN A 40 -22.66 -30.04 -12.36
N PRO A 41 -22.90 -30.85 -13.40
CA PRO A 41 -24.19 -30.87 -14.08
C PRO A 41 -25.30 -31.29 -13.11
N PRO A 42 -26.50 -30.67 -13.22
CA PRO A 42 -27.63 -31.12 -12.44
C PRO A 42 -27.93 -32.58 -12.75
N THR A 43 -28.25 -33.37 -11.74
CA THR A 43 -28.60 -34.78 -11.93
C THR A 43 -29.86 -34.90 -12.77
N ALA A 44 -29.77 -35.59 -13.89
CA ALA A 44 -30.86 -35.75 -14.85
C ALA A 44 -32.14 -36.30 -14.19
N ASP A 45 -33.30 -35.74 -14.54
CA ASP A 45 -34.61 -36.30 -14.15
C ASP A 45 -34.80 -37.69 -14.80
N VAL A 46 -35.29 -38.60 -14.04
CA VAL A 46 -35.55 -39.96 -14.47
C VAL A 46 -37.06 -40.11 -14.75
N SER A 47 -37.41 -40.50 -15.98
CA SER A 47 -38.80 -40.77 -16.34
C SER A 47 -39.26 -42.10 -15.74
N LEU A 48 -40.47 -42.09 -15.11
CA LEU A 48 -41.06 -43.22 -14.43
C LEU A 48 -42.07 -44.01 -15.26
N GLU A 49 -42.24 -43.67 -16.52
CA GLU A 49 -43.24 -44.32 -17.39
C GLU A 49 -42.89 -45.80 -17.65
N GLY A 50 -43.75 -46.73 -17.19
CA GLY A 50 -43.66 -48.13 -17.48
C GLY A 50 -42.78 -48.98 -16.52
N ALA A 51 -42.33 -48.41 -15.39
CA ALA A 51 -41.44 -49.10 -14.44
C ALA A 51 -42.16 -50.12 -13.52
N THR A 52 -41.51 -51.22 -13.22
CA THR A 52 -41.95 -52.22 -12.21
C THR A 52 -41.79 -51.65 -10.80
N THR A 53 -42.49 -52.29 -9.81
CA THR A 53 -42.44 -51.85 -8.40
C THR A 53 -41.00 -51.79 -7.84
N ASP A 54 -40.15 -52.75 -8.19
CA ASP A 54 -38.75 -52.81 -7.75
C ASP A 54 -37.92 -51.71 -8.38
N GLU A 55 -38.20 -51.36 -9.65
CA GLU A 55 -37.56 -50.21 -10.34
C GLU A 55 -37.97 -48.90 -9.71
N ILE A 56 -39.24 -48.73 -9.30
CA ILE A 56 -39.74 -47.55 -8.61
C ILE A 56 -39.03 -47.37 -7.28
N ILE A 57 -38.88 -48.45 -6.48
CA ILE A 57 -38.17 -48.39 -5.19
C ILE A 57 -36.69 -48.00 -5.38
N LYS A 58 -36.04 -48.61 -6.38
CA LYS A 58 -34.65 -48.32 -6.70
C LYS A 58 -34.43 -46.85 -7.16
N GLN A 59 -35.38 -46.36 -7.97
CA GLN A 59 -35.37 -44.97 -8.41
C GLN A 59 -35.66 -44.00 -7.28
N ALA A 60 -36.58 -44.31 -6.38
CA ALA A 60 -36.85 -43.51 -5.17
C ALA A 60 -35.59 -43.41 -4.28
N GLN A 61 -34.90 -44.53 -4.03
CA GLN A 61 -33.63 -44.51 -3.31
C GLN A 61 -32.54 -43.68 -3.99
N GLN A 62 -32.42 -43.77 -5.32
CA GLN A 62 -31.49 -42.94 -6.09
C GLN A 62 -31.87 -41.47 -6.00
N ALA A 63 -33.15 -41.09 -6.06
CA ALA A 63 -33.62 -39.74 -5.90
C ALA A 63 -33.28 -39.15 -4.52
N VAL A 64 -33.48 -39.93 -3.46
CA VAL A 64 -33.12 -39.56 -2.07
C VAL A 64 -31.60 -39.32 -1.96
N ASN A 65 -30.80 -40.26 -2.46
CA ASN A 65 -29.33 -40.08 -2.46
C ASN A 65 -28.88 -38.83 -3.23
N LYS A 66 -29.45 -38.59 -4.40
CA LYS A 66 -29.19 -37.39 -5.20
C LYS A 66 -29.57 -36.10 -4.47
N GLN A 67 -30.70 -36.11 -3.78
CA GLN A 67 -31.15 -34.98 -2.97
C GLN A 67 -30.20 -34.73 -1.77
N GLN A 68 -29.73 -35.77 -1.12
CA GLN A 68 -28.74 -35.66 -0.04
C GLN A 68 -27.40 -35.11 -0.56
N GLU A 69 -26.93 -35.60 -1.73
CA GLU A 69 -25.72 -35.07 -2.36
C GLU A 69 -25.87 -33.58 -2.76
N ALA A 70 -27.00 -33.20 -3.32
CA ALA A 70 -27.29 -31.80 -3.66
C ALA A 70 -27.29 -30.91 -2.42
N LEU A 71 -27.90 -31.35 -1.33
CA LEU A 71 -27.92 -30.64 -0.04
C LEU A 71 -26.51 -30.53 0.57
N ALA A 72 -25.72 -31.59 0.50
CA ALA A 72 -24.33 -31.58 0.96
C ALA A 72 -23.48 -30.58 0.16
N ARG A 73 -23.61 -30.56 -1.16
CA ARG A 73 -22.93 -29.58 -2.05
C ARG A 73 -23.34 -28.15 -1.76
N GLN A 74 -24.64 -27.91 -1.52
CA GLN A 74 -25.12 -26.60 -1.15
C GLN A 74 -24.52 -26.13 0.18
N THR A 75 -24.52 -27.01 1.19
CA THR A 75 -23.94 -26.72 2.51
C THR A 75 -22.44 -26.43 2.41
N GLU A 76 -21.72 -27.20 1.61
CA GLU A 76 -20.30 -27.00 1.35
C GLU A 76 -20.04 -25.67 0.62
N SER A 77 -20.83 -25.36 -0.41
CA SER A 77 -20.75 -24.09 -1.14
C SER A 77 -20.95 -22.89 -0.20
N GLU A 78 -21.99 -22.92 0.64
CA GLU A 78 -22.24 -21.86 1.62
C GLU A 78 -21.13 -21.72 2.66
N ALA A 79 -20.50 -22.83 3.08
CA ALA A 79 -19.36 -22.80 3.99
C ALA A 79 -18.11 -22.17 3.33
N ILE A 80 -17.86 -22.50 2.06
CA ILE A 80 -16.77 -21.92 1.27
C ILE A 80 -17.00 -20.42 1.06
N GLU A 81 -18.22 -20.00 0.71
CA GLU A 81 -18.55 -18.58 0.53
C GLU A 81 -18.33 -17.76 1.81
N ARG A 82 -18.76 -18.31 2.96
CA ARG A 82 -18.49 -17.70 4.27
C ARG A 82 -16.99 -17.55 4.54
N SER A 83 -16.22 -18.61 4.27
CA SER A 83 -14.77 -18.60 4.43
C SER A 83 -14.09 -17.59 3.50
N LEU A 84 -14.51 -17.53 2.24
CA LEU A 84 -14.03 -16.55 1.27
C LEU A 84 -14.29 -15.10 1.72
N LYS A 85 -15.47 -14.82 2.28
CA LYS A 85 -15.79 -13.50 2.82
C LYS A 85 -14.84 -13.12 3.96
N VAL A 86 -14.58 -14.03 4.88
CA VAL A 86 -13.65 -13.78 6.00
C VAL A 86 -12.22 -13.55 5.50
N PHE A 87 -11.71 -14.40 4.62
CA PHE A 87 -10.35 -14.26 4.10
C PHE A 87 -10.16 -13.02 3.25
N ARG A 88 -11.16 -12.61 2.46
CA ARG A 88 -11.11 -11.35 1.70
C ARG A 88 -11.07 -10.14 2.64
N SER A 89 -11.83 -10.15 3.74
CA SER A 89 -11.78 -9.08 4.74
C SER A 89 -10.39 -9.00 5.39
N GLN A 90 -9.84 -10.14 5.81
CA GLN A 90 -8.48 -10.21 6.37
C GLN A 90 -7.40 -9.75 5.38
N LEU A 91 -7.55 -10.11 4.11
CA LEU A 91 -6.63 -9.70 3.06
C LEU A 91 -6.65 -8.18 2.87
N THR A 92 -7.83 -7.57 2.84
CA THR A 92 -7.98 -6.11 2.73
C THR A 92 -7.31 -5.41 3.92
N GLU A 93 -7.62 -5.83 5.14
CA GLU A 93 -7.03 -5.27 6.36
C GLU A 93 -5.50 -5.34 6.37
N LYS A 94 -4.95 -6.51 5.99
CA LYS A 94 -3.49 -6.70 5.93
C LYS A 94 -2.83 -5.86 4.84
N ARG A 95 -3.46 -5.73 3.67
CA ARG A 95 -2.97 -4.86 2.59
C ARG A 95 -2.98 -3.40 3.00
N ASP A 96 -4.03 -2.94 3.65
CA ASP A 96 -4.13 -1.57 4.15
C ASP A 96 -3.06 -1.30 5.20
N THR A 97 -2.85 -2.22 6.14
CA THR A 97 -1.80 -2.14 7.16
C THR A 97 -0.40 -2.06 6.53
N LEU A 98 -0.12 -2.91 5.54
CA LEU A 98 1.16 -2.90 4.83
C LEU A 98 1.36 -1.57 4.06
N GLN A 99 0.32 -1.07 3.42
CA GLN A 99 0.37 0.19 2.67
C GLN A 99 0.62 1.39 3.59
N ILE A 100 -0.06 1.45 4.74
CA ILE A 100 0.16 2.50 5.75
C ILE A 100 1.60 2.42 6.27
N SER A 101 2.09 1.23 6.60
CA SER A 101 3.47 1.04 7.08
C SER A 101 4.52 1.47 6.06
N LYS A 102 4.36 1.10 4.78
CA LYS A 102 5.25 1.53 3.69
C LYS A 102 5.27 3.04 3.53
N ARG A 103 4.10 3.68 3.51
CA ARG A 103 4.00 5.15 3.43
C ARG A 103 4.65 5.84 4.61
N SER A 104 4.48 5.32 5.83
CA SER A 104 5.14 5.86 7.03
C SER A 104 6.66 5.75 6.93
N SER A 105 7.19 4.61 6.49
CA SER A 105 8.63 4.39 6.27
C SER A 105 9.21 5.33 5.20
N GLU A 106 8.50 5.50 4.08
CA GLU A 106 8.90 6.44 3.03
C GLU A 106 8.89 7.89 3.52
N PHE A 107 7.89 8.26 4.31
CA PHE A 107 7.81 9.60 4.90
C PHE A 107 8.98 9.88 5.84
N GLU A 108 9.36 8.95 6.72
CA GLU A 108 10.52 9.12 7.61
C GLU A 108 11.85 9.20 6.81
N ARG A 109 11.99 8.42 5.73
CA ARG A 109 13.15 8.55 4.83
C ARG A 109 13.20 9.93 4.18
N LEU A 110 12.07 10.43 3.73
CA LEU A 110 11.96 11.76 3.12
C LEU A 110 12.28 12.86 4.12
N LYS A 111 11.82 12.73 5.35
CA LYS A 111 12.13 13.63 6.46
C LYS A 111 13.62 13.65 6.79
N HIS A 112 14.27 12.48 6.83
CA HIS A 112 15.71 12.39 7.05
C HIS A 112 16.49 13.09 5.92
N LYS A 113 16.12 12.84 4.66
CA LYS A 113 16.70 13.52 3.50
C LYS A 113 16.47 15.03 3.50
N ALA A 114 15.32 15.47 3.97
CA ALA A 114 15.04 16.91 4.11
C ALA A 114 15.94 17.56 5.18
N VAL A 115 16.26 16.87 6.28
CA VAL A 115 17.20 17.34 7.30
C VAL A 115 18.62 17.42 6.71
N GLU A 116 19.09 16.37 6.01
CA GLU A 116 20.40 16.38 5.34
C GLU A 116 20.50 17.54 4.32
N PHE A 117 19.45 17.72 3.51
CA PHE A 117 19.38 18.81 2.54
C PHE A 117 19.43 20.17 3.22
N ASN A 118 18.70 20.39 4.31
CA ASN A 118 18.74 21.64 5.05
C ASN A 118 20.13 21.93 5.61
N ALA A 119 20.87 20.91 6.10
CA ALA A 119 22.23 21.10 6.56
C ALA A 119 23.19 21.51 5.43
N LEU A 120 23.08 20.91 4.24
CA LEU A 120 23.88 21.33 3.05
C LEU A 120 23.55 22.75 2.61
N VAL A 121 22.31 23.15 2.73
CA VAL A 121 21.88 24.50 2.41
C VAL A 121 22.44 25.49 3.42
N ASP A 122 22.41 25.20 4.71
CA ASP A 122 22.99 26.06 5.76
C ASP A 122 24.50 26.22 5.55
N GLU A 123 25.22 25.13 5.17
CA GLU A 123 26.64 25.19 4.80
C GLU A 123 26.89 26.06 3.56
N ALA A 124 26.05 25.91 2.51
CA ALA A 124 26.15 26.73 1.33
C ALA A 124 25.95 28.23 1.62
N ILE A 125 24.96 28.55 2.47
CA ILE A 125 24.72 29.94 2.91
C ILE A 125 25.95 30.49 3.65
N ALA A 126 26.51 29.74 4.58
CA ALA A 126 27.70 30.17 5.31
C ALA A 126 28.89 30.48 4.37
N ARG A 127 29.13 29.62 3.36
CA ARG A 127 30.17 29.84 2.35
C ARG A 127 29.88 31.06 1.45
N PHE A 128 28.61 31.32 1.14
CA PHE A 128 28.23 32.52 0.43
C PHE A 128 28.47 33.81 1.24
N ASP A 129 28.20 33.77 2.53
CA ASP A 129 28.47 34.89 3.42
C ASP A 129 29.97 35.16 3.56
N GLU A 130 30.81 34.12 3.68
CA GLU A 130 32.28 34.23 3.64
C GLU A 130 32.75 34.86 2.33
N MET A 131 32.26 34.39 1.18
CA MET A 131 32.60 34.97 -0.12
C MET A 131 32.16 36.43 -0.25
N ARG A 132 31.01 36.80 0.34
CA ARG A 132 30.52 38.17 0.39
C ARG A 132 31.42 39.09 1.21
N GLU A 133 31.92 38.60 2.36
CA GLU A 133 32.88 39.36 3.17
C GLU A 133 34.21 39.59 2.45
N ILE A 134 34.80 38.53 1.88
CA ILE A 134 36.02 38.65 1.04
C ILE A 134 35.80 39.62 -0.12
N SER A 135 34.63 39.57 -0.78
CA SER A 135 34.29 40.49 -1.87
C SER A 135 34.20 41.94 -1.41
N ARG A 136 33.66 42.20 -0.21
CA ARG A 136 33.63 43.54 0.40
C ARG A 136 35.03 44.07 0.72
N GLU A 137 35.90 43.22 1.28
CA GLU A 137 37.28 43.57 1.58
C GLU A 137 38.07 43.96 0.29
N ILE A 138 37.88 43.20 -0.79
CA ILE A 138 38.49 43.49 -2.08
C ILE A 138 37.92 44.77 -2.70
N SER A 139 36.57 44.94 -2.68
CA SER A 139 35.90 46.13 -3.21
C SER A 139 36.27 47.42 -2.48
N SER A 140 36.62 47.34 -1.20
CA SER A 140 37.12 48.49 -0.46
C SER A 140 38.49 48.94 -0.94
N ARG A 141 39.23 48.08 -1.66
CA ARG A 141 40.58 48.38 -2.22
C ARG A 141 40.62 48.70 -3.71
N GLU A 142 39.62 48.19 -4.49
CA GLU A 142 39.56 48.37 -5.96
C GLU A 142 38.14 48.68 -6.45
N HIS A 143 37.89 49.95 -6.78
CA HIS A 143 36.52 50.49 -6.92
C HIS A 143 35.75 50.13 -8.20
N THR A 144 36.24 49.39 -9.19
CA THR A 144 35.59 49.39 -10.52
C THR A 144 35.19 48.03 -11.13
N PHE A 145 35.73 46.92 -10.70
CA PHE A 145 35.48 45.62 -11.37
C PHE A 145 34.41 44.72 -10.71
N LEU A 146 34.01 45.03 -9.49
CA LEU A 146 33.24 44.12 -8.66
C LEU A 146 31.75 44.43 -8.48
N VAL A 147 31.27 45.57 -8.96
CA VAL A 147 29.85 45.97 -8.83
C VAL A 147 28.91 45.01 -9.56
N VAL A 148 29.23 44.61 -10.80
CA VAL A 148 28.41 43.71 -11.61
C VAL A 148 28.38 42.31 -11.02
N SER A 149 29.48 41.83 -10.43
CA SER A 149 29.55 40.50 -9.80
C SER A 149 28.83 40.47 -8.44
N ALA A 150 28.74 41.61 -7.75
CA ALA A 150 27.99 41.71 -6.49
C ALA A 150 26.47 41.65 -6.72
N GLU A 151 25.96 42.36 -7.72
CA GLU A 151 24.53 42.32 -8.07
C GLU A 151 24.07 40.92 -8.51
N ILE A 152 24.85 40.21 -9.34
CA ILE A 152 24.53 38.82 -9.73
C ILE A 152 24.54 37.89 -8.54
N ARG A 153 25.44 38.08 -7.57
CA ARG A 153 25.50 37.26 -6.35
C ARG A 153 24.32 37.55 -5.39
N GLU A 154 23.92 38.80 -5.22
CA GLU A 154 22.76 39.15 -4.40
C GLU A 154 21.46 38.61 -5.01
N MET A 155 21.30 38.66 -6.33
CA MET A 155 20.15 38.04 -7.01
C MET A 155 20.13 36.51 -6.86
N ALA A 156 21.29 35.86 -6.99
CA ALA A 156 21.38 34.40 -6.78
C ALA A 156 21.13 34.02 -5.32
N TYR A 157 21.69 34.77 -4.37
CA TYR A 157 21.46 34.57 -2.94
C TYR A 157 20.00 34.76 -2.57
N ALA A 158 19.35 35.83 -3.00
CA ALA A 158 17.93 36.07 -2.75
C ALA A 158 17.05 34.96 -3.33
N SER A 159 17.35 34.50 -4.55
CA SER A 159 16.61 33.39 -5.20
C SER A 159 16.76 32.07 -4.47
N ILE A 160 17.99 31.73 -4.03
CA ILE A 160 18.25 30.51 -3.25
C ILE A 160 17.60 30.62 -1.87
N HIS A 161 17.77 31.72 -1.17
CA HIS A 161 17.21 31.96 0.16
C HIS A 161 15.67 31.88 0.16
N ASP A 162 15.01 32.52 -0.81
CA ASP A 162 13.56 32.47 -0.96
C ASP A 162 13.05 31.06 -1.27
N SER A 163 13.78 30.32 -2.10
CA SER A 163 13.45 28.93 -2.41
C SER A 163 13.56 28.04 -1.18
N ILE A 164 14.57 28.24 -0.34
CA ILE A 164 14.79 27.51 0.91
C ILE A 164 13.67 27.82 1.92
N ILE A 165 13.32 29.08 2.10
CA ILE A 165 12.24 29.48 3.03
C ILE A 165 10.91 28.85 2.58
N ARG A 166 10.63 28.80 1.28
CA ARG A 166 9.42 28.15 0.74
C ARG A 166 9.40 26.65 1.02
N VAL A 167 10.53 25.97 0.89
CA VAL A 167 10.66 24.53 1.21
C VAL A 167 10.50 24.30 2.69
N ARG A 168 11.18 25.06 3.57
CA ARG A 168 11.03 24.97 5.03
C ARG A 168 9.57 25.16 5.46
N ARG A 169 8.89 26.19 4.99
CA ARG A 169 7.46 26.44 5.31
C ARG A 169 6.55 25.30 4.88
N ARG A 170 6.80 24.64 3.74
CA ARG A 170 6.02 23.48 3.30
C ARG A 170 6.25 22.24 4.15
N VAL A 171 7.45 22.05 4.67
CA VAL A 171 7.78 20.92 5.57
C VAL A 171 7.15 21.14 6.94
N ASP A 172 7.17 22.36 7.48
CA ASP A 172 6.60 22.70 8.80
C ASP A 172 5.07 22.60 8.82
N VAL A 173 4.37 23.08 7.77
CA VAL A 173 2.90 22.95 7.64
C VAL A 173 2.43 21.50 7.61
N LYS A 174 3.23 20.57 7.07
CA LYS A 174 2.90 19.13 7.11
C LYS A 174 3.21 18.45 8.44
N ARG A 175 3.85 19.14 9.38
CA ARG A 175 4.18 18.63 10.70
C ARG A 175 3.08 18.90 11.72
N GLU A 176 2.22 19.88 11.46
CA GLU A 176 1.12 20.32 12.34
C GLU A 176 -0.25 19.76 11.90
N SER A 177 -0.36 19.12 10.75
CA SER A 177 -1.55 18.43 10.21
C SER A 177 -1.47 16.91 10.35
#